data_46e41b25376dcf09482085031d5e0dd6
#
_entry.id   46e41b25376dcf09482085031d5e0dd6
#
_cell.length_a   1.000
_cell.length_b   1.000
_cell.length_c   1.000
_cell.angle_alpha   90.00
_cell.angle_beta   90.00
_cell.angle_gamma   90.00
#
_symmetry.space_group_name_H-M   'P 1'
#
loop_
_entity.id
_entity.type
_entity.pdbx_description
1 polymer ?
#
loop_
_entity_poly.entity_id
_entity_poly.type
_entity_poly.pdbx_seq_one_letter_code
_entity_poly.pdbx_strand_id
1 'polypeptide(L)'
;MDRMMQPLKDYLFADTAHYQGTVNENFRDLARQFSRLQHARTEQGGAALVVYFQGQKVVDIYTGKKSESEAWQTDTMSLCYSTGKGVLATLAHILASQGLVDYDQPVAEYWPEFAQNGKENITLAHMLSHQSGLFDIRNIIADATEMADWPQMLDRIAAAEPR
;
A
#
# COMPACT_ATOMS: atom_id res chain seq x y z
N MET A 1 33.20 -11.14 15.11
CA MET A 1 31.93 -11.17 14.32
C MET A 1 30.74 -11.64 15.13
N ASP A 2 30.93 -11.95 16.42
CA ASP A 2 29.92 -12.62 17.27
C ASP A 2 29.18 -11.70 18.28
N ARG A 3 29.57 -10.43 18.42
CA ARG A 3 28.99 -9.51 19.42
C ARG A 3 27.83 -8.64 18.96
N MET A 4 27.55 -8.56 17.64
CA MET A 4 26.42 -7.78 17.11
C MET A 4 25.13 -8.59 16.96
N MET A 5 25.18 -9.92 17.07
CA MET A 5 24.00 -10.81 16.94
C MET A 5 23.33 -11.17 18.28
N GLN A 6 24.03 -10.95 19.41
CA GLN A 6 23.52 -11.29 20.74
C GLN A 6 22.25 -10.47 21.14
N PRO A 7 22.20 -9.15 20.94
CA PRO A 7 21.00 -8.37 21.27
C PRO A 7 19.76 -8.73 20.43
N LEU A 8 19.95 -9.24 19.21
CA LEU A 8 18.84 -9.68 18.37
C LEU A 8 18.23 -11.01 18.84
N LYS A 9 19.05 -11.93 19.37
CA LYS A 9 18.56 -13.22 19.88
C LYS A 9 17.67 -13.05 21.13
N ASP A 10 18.08 -12.20 22.07
CA ASP A 10 17.30 -11.92 23.29
C ASP A 10 16.00 -11.17 22.98
N TYR A 11 15.97 -10.41 21.90
CA TYR A 11 14.79 -9.74 21.37
C TYR A 11 13.81 -10.69 20.67
N LEU A 12 14.26 -11.85 20.17
CA LEU A 12 13.47 -12.82 19.42
C LEU A 12 12.68 -13.81 20.32
N PHE A 13 12.97 -13.92 21.61
CA PHE A 13 12.51 -15.00 22.49
C PHE A 13 11.63 -14.60 23.68
N ALA A 14 11.10 -13.37 23.73
CA ALA A 14 10.04 -13.06 24.69
C ALA A 14 8.74 -13.79 24.28
N ASP A 15 8.35 -14.75 25.09
CA ASP A 15 7.34 -15.78 24.82
C ASP A 15 5.88 -15.32 25.04
N THR A 16 5.56 -14.08 24.63
CA THR A 16 4.19 -13.56 24.69
C THR A 16 3.71 -13.20 23.31
N ALA A 17 3.28 -14.22 22.56
CA ALA A 17 2.64 -14.00 21.27
C ALA A 17 1.19 -13.54 21.47
N HIS A 18 0.92 -12.27 21.23
CA HIS A 18 -0.42 -11.68 21.30
C HIS A 18 -1.04 -11.62 19.89
N TYR A 19 -1.38 -12.76 19.33
CA TYR A 19 -2.13 -12.85 18.06
C TYR A 19 -3.13 -14.01 18.11
N GLN A 20 -4.11 -13.94 17.22
CA GLN A 20 -5.06 -15.02 16.93
C GLN A 20 -4.87 -15.48 15.48
N GLY A 21 -5.30 -16.69 15.15
CA GLY A 21 -5.20 -17.25 13.80
C GLY A 21 -4.27 -18.45 13.70
N THR A 22 -3.77 -18.72 12.50
CA THR A 22 -2.97 -19.92 12.17
C THR A 22 -1.59 -19.58 11.64
N VAL A 23 -0.59 -20.37 12.06
CA VAL A 23 0.81 -20.21 11.65
C VAL A 23 1.43 -21.58 11.40
N ASN A 24 2.03 -21.75 10.22
CA ASN A 24 2.87 -22.91 9.96
C ASN A 24 4.14 -22.84 10.83
N GLU A 25 4.58 -23.99 11.34
CA GLU A 25 5.68 -24.10 12.28
C GLU A 25 6.97 -23.39 11.83
N ASN A 26 7.31 -23.50 10.56
CA ASN A 26 8.49 -22.86 9.97
C ASN A 26 8.42 -21.32 9.94
N PHE A 27 7.23 -20.73 10.17
CA PHE A 27 6.98 -19.30 10.14
C PHE A 27 6.64 -18.69 11.52
N ARG A 28 6.86 -19.46 12.62
CA ARG A 28 6.58 -19.00 14.00
C ARG A 28 7.35 -17.73 14.35
N ASP A 29 8.60 -17.61 13.91
CA ASP A 29 9.41 -16.43 14.21
C ASP A 29 8.87 -15.17 13.53
N LEU A 30 8.32 -15.29 12.31
CA LEU A 30 7.63 -14.19 11.64
C LEU A 30 6.40 -13.74 12.45
N ALA A 31 5.58 -14.68 12.91
CA ALA A 31 4.41 -14.41 13.71
C ALA A 31 4.76 -13.75 15.07
N ARG A 32 5.82 -14.19 15.71
CA ARG A 32 6.35 -13.55 16.94
C ARG A 32 6.79 -12.12 16.70
N GLN A 33 7.51 -11.85 15.60
CA GLN A 33 7.91 -10.49 15.23
C GLN A 33 6.71 -9.60 14.95
N PHE A 34 5.74 -10.08 14.19
CA PHE A 34 4.48 -9.36 13.95
C PHE A 34 3.81 -9.00 15.27
N SER A 35 3.58 -9.97 16.14
CA SER A 35 2.96 -9.77 17.46
C SER A 35 3.69 -8.70 18.27
N ARG A 36 5.02 -8.78 18.33
CA ARG A 36 5.83 -7.84 19.10
C ARG A 36 5.77 -6.42 18.57
N LEU A 37 5.85 -6.24 17.25
CA LEU A 37 5.75 -4.93 16.61
C LEU A 37 4.38 -4.30 16.82
N GLN A 38 3.34 -5.13 16.82
CA GLN A 38 1.98 -4.67 17.05
C GLN A 38 1.71 -4.39 18.53
N HIS A 39 2.18 -5.22 19.47
CA HIS A 39 1.99 -5.00 20.90
C HIS A 39 2.53 -3.64 21.37
N ALA A 40 3.63 -3.19 20.82
CA ALA A 40 4.19 -1.86 21.09
C ALA A 40 3.32 -0.69 20.59
N ARG A 41 2.29 -0.97 19.77
CA ARG A 41 1.41 0.02 19.11
C ARG A 41 -0.07 -0.12 19.47
N THR A 42 -0.47 -1.17 20.20
CA THR A 42 -1.85 -1.66 20.26
C THR A 42 -2.72 -1.07 21.34
N GLU A 43 -2.38 0.03 21.95
CA GLU A 43 -3.41 0.72 22.74
C GLU A 43 -4.53 1.29 21.84
N GLN A 44 -4.26 1.55 20.56
CA GLN A 44 -5.19 2.14 19.61
C GLN A 44 -5.07 1.53 18.21
N GLY A 45 -5.64 0.37 18.00
CA GLY A 45 -5.74 -0.22 16.67
C GLY A 45 -5.41 -1.70 16.63
N GLY A 46 -5.43 -2.26 15.43
CA GLY A 46 -5.15 -3.65 15.19
C GLY A 46 -4.45 -3.85 13.85
N ALA A 47 -4.08 -5.09 13.59
CA ALA A 47 -3.43 -5.48 12.35
C ALA A 47 -3.70 -6.94 12.02
N ALA A 48 -3.56 -7.27 10.74
CA ALA A 48 -3.56 -8.63 10.23
C ALA A 48 -2.33 -8.88 9.35
N LEU A 49 -1.87 -10.12 9.32
CA LEU A 49 -0.79 -10.59 8.46
C LEU A 49 -1.19 -11.91 7.81
N VAL A 50 -1.21 -11.92 6.49
CA VAL A 50 -1.42 -13.13 5.70
C VAL A 50 -0.20 -13.34 4.81
N VAL A 51 0.35 -14.56 4.84
CA VAL A 51 1.50 -14.93 4.01
C VAL A 51 1.20 -16.20 3.25
N TYR A 52 1.45 -16.15 1.95
CA TYR A 52 1.46 -17.32 1.08
C TYR A 52 2.90 -17.65 0.67
N PHE A 53 3.26 -18.91 0.78
CA PHE A 53 4.56 -19.42 0.33
C PHE A 53 4.32 -20.64 -0.55
N GLN A 54 4.87 -20.62 -1.77
CA GLN A 54 4.67 -21.69 -2.77
C GLN A 54 3.18 -22.06 -2.98
N GLY A 55 2.32 -21.03 -3.03
CA GLY A 55 0.87 -21.20 -3.24
C GLY A 55 0.08 -21.66 -2.00
N GLN A 56 0.74 -21.92 -0.87
CA GLN A 56 0.09 -22.32 0.38
C GLN A 56 0.03 -21.17 1.36
N LYS A 57 -1.11 -20.99 2.03
CA LYS A 57 -1.25 -20.01 3.11
C LYS A 57 -0.53 -20.54 4.36
N VAL A 58 0.60 -19.92 4.71
CA VAL A 58 1.47 -20.34 5.81
C VAL A 58 1.34 -19.50 7.07
N VAL A 59 0.83 -18.27 6.95
CA VAL A 59 0.47 -17.40 8.07
C VAL A 59 -0.86 -16.74 7.77
N ASP A 60 -1.75 -16.72 8.76
CA ASP A 60 -3.03 -16.00 8.74
C ASP A 60 -3.36 -15.60 10.18
N ILE A 61 -2.88 -14.45 10.59
CA ILE A 61 -2.93 -13.97 11.98
C ILE A 61 -3.40 -12.53 12.06
N TYR A 62 -3.99 -12.19 13.19
CA TYR A 62 -4.44 -10.85 13.49
C TYR A 62 -4.32 -10.55 14.99
N THR A 63 -4.32 -9.27 15.35
CA THR A 63 -4.22 -8.80 16.73
C THR A 63 -4.79 -7.41 16.90
N GLY A 64 -5.06 -7.02 18.15
CA GLY A 64 -5.46 -5.67 18.52
C GLY A 64 -6.96 -5.42 18.39
N LYS A 65 -7.33 -4.18 18.12
CA LYS A 65 -8.70 -3.69 18.15
C LYS A 65 -9.12 -3.09 16.80
N LYS A 66 -10.36 -3.30 16.42
CA LYS A 66 -11.04 -2.64 15.30
C LYS A 66 -11.57 -1.26 15.72
N SER A 67 -12.02 -1.15 16.97
CA SER A 67 -12.50 0.08 17.60
C SER A 67 -12.20 0.05 19.10
N GLU A 68 -12.59 1.08 19.84
CA GLU A 68 -12.41 1.12 21.30
C GLU A 68 -13.05 -0.07 22.02
N SER A 69 -14.21 -0.56 21.53
CA SER A 69 -14.99 -1.63 22.14
C SER A 69 -14.92 -2.98 21.42
N GLU A 70 -14.34 -3.06 20.23
CA GLU A 70 -14.35 -4.26 19.41
C GLU A 70 -12.93 -4.75 19.09
N ALA A 71 -12.69 -6.05 19.33
CA ALA A 71 -11.45 -6.71 18.94
C ALA A 71 -11.37 -6.85 17.40
N TRP A 72 -10.15 -6.86 16.87
CA TRP A 72 -9.90 -7.22 15.48
C TRP A 72 -10.29 -8.68 15.21
N GLN A 73 -10.93 -8.94 14.07
CA GLN A 73 -11.37 -10.27 13.64
C GLN A 73 -10.77 -10.62 12.27
N THR A 74 -10.96 -11.86 11.83
CA THR A 74 -10.46 -12.33 10.53
C THR A 74 -11.04 -11.58 9.33
N ASP A 75 -12.24 -11.03 9.47
CA ASP A 75 -12.99 -10.30 8.45
C ASP A 75 -12.95 -8.77 8.63
N THR A 76 -12.15 -8.29 9.59
CA THR A 76 -12.00 -6.85 9.80
C THR A 76 -11.32 -6.20 8.60
N MET A 77 -12.00 -5.22 8.01
CA MET A 77 -11.47 -4.40 6.93
C MET A 77 -10.86 -3.11 7.47
N SER A 78 -9.78 -2.65 6.84
CA SER A 78 -9.18 -1.36 7.11
C SER A 78 -8.77 -0.65 5.82
N LEU A 79 -8.56 0.67 5.92
CA LEU A 79 -8.06 1.45 4.80
C LEU A 79 -6.61 1.05 4.49
N CYS A 80 -6.38 0.64 3.26
CA CYS A 80 -5.06 0.21 2.79
C CYS A 80 -4.24 1.36 2.18
N TYR A 81 -4.80 2.56 2.07
CA TYR A 81 -4.16 3.75 1.50
C TYR A 81 -3.39 3.44 0.20
N SER A 82 -2.11 3.79 0.12
CA SER A 82 -1.29 3.62 -1.08
C SER A 82 -1.05 2.17 -1.53
N THR A 83 -1.41 1.17 -0.73
CA THR A 83 -1.41 -0.23 -1.19
C THR A 83 -2.35 -0.43 -2.39
N GLY A 84 -3.43 0.37 -2.48
CA GLY A 84 -4.32 0.41 -3.63
C GLY A 84 -3.63 0.73 -4.97
N LYS A 85 -2.47 1.41 -4.96
CA LYS A 85 -1.68 1.65 -6.18
C LYS A 85 -1.17 0.35 -6.80
N GLY A 86 -0.84 -0.66 -5.98
CA GLY A 86 -0.47 -1.99 -6.48
C GLY A 86 -1.62 -2.68 -7.22
N VAL A 87 -2.84 -2.53 -6.72
CA VAL A 87 -4.05 -3.04 -7.40
C VAL A 87 -4.26 -2.30 -8.73
N LEU A 88 -4.14 -0.96 -8.71
CA LEU A 88 -4.25 -0.15 -9.94
C LEU A 88 -3.18 -0.53 -10.97
N ALA A 89 -1.92 -0.70 -10.56
CA ALA A 89 -0.85 -1.15 -11.44
C ALA A 89 -1.15 -2.53 -12.04
N THR A 90 -1.68 -3.46 -11.25
CA THR A 90 -2.10 -4.78 -11.73
C THR A 90 -3.20 -4.67 -12.79
N LEU A 91 -4.20 -3.79 -12.60
CA LEU A 91 -5.23 -3.54 -13.61
C LEU A 91 -4.62 -2.96 -14.90
N ALA A 92 -3.69 -2.00 -14.79
CA ALA A 92 -2.97 -1.47 -15.94
C ALA A 92 -2.20 -2.56 -16.69
N HIS A 93 -1.53 -3.49 -15.98
CA HIS A 93 -0.85 -4.63 -16.60
C HIS A 93 -1.82 -5.59 -17.32
N ILE A 94 -3.01 -5.82 -16.77
CA ILE A 94 -4.04 -6.62 -17.44
C ILE A 94 -4.48 -5.95 -18.75
N LEU A 95 -4.76 -4.65 -18.71
CA LEU A 95 -5.14 -3.90 -19.91
C LEU A 95 -4.03 -3.90 -20.97
N ALA A 96 -2.77 -3.73 -20.55
CA ALA A 96 -1.62 -3.80 -21.45
C ALA A 96 -1.46 -5.20 -22.06
N SER A 97 -1.67 -6.28 -21.28
CA SER A 97 -1.62 -7.65 -21.80
C SER A 97 -2.71 -7.96 -22.84
N GLN A 98 -3.80 -7.19 -22.82
CA GLN A 98 -4.91 -7.26 -23.79
C GLN A 98 -4.71 -6.31 -24.98
N GLY A 99 -3.62 -5.53 -25.01
CA GLY A 99 -3.36 -4.54 -26.06
C GLY A 99 -4.27 -3.31 -26.00
N LEU A 100 -4.94 -3.06 -24.87
CA LEU A 100 -5.85 -1.93 -24.68
C LEU A 100 -5.13 -0.65 -24.24
N VAL A 101 -3.95 -0.78 -23.64
CA VAL A 101 -3.06 0.32 -23.28
C VAL A 101 -1.61 -0.06 -23.59
N ASP A 102 -0.79 0.96 -23.85
CA ASP A 102 0.65 0.81 -24.05
C ASP A 102 1.37 1.66 -23.01
N TYR A 103 2.42 1.13 -22.41
CA TYR A 103 3.20 1.82 -21.38
C TYR A 103 3.94 3.04 -21.93
N ASP A 104 4.40 2.96 -23.17
CA ASP A 104 5.16 4.02 -23.84
C ASP A 104 4.26 5.06 -24.54
N GLN A 105 2.96 4.80 -24.59
CA GLN A 105 2.01 5.74 -25.16
C GLN A 105 1.73 6.90 -24.19
N PRO A 106 1.67 8.15 -24.68
CA PRO A 106 1.28 9.30 -23.88
C PRO A 106 -0.10 9.13 -23.24
N VAL A 107 -0.22 9.53 -21.96
CA VAL A 107 -1.51 9.55 -21.25
C VAL A 107 -2.54 10.39 -21.98
N ALA A 108 -2.09 11.45 -22.66
CA ALA A 108 -2.95 12.33 -23.44
C ALA A 108 -3.71 11.64 -24.60
N GLU A 109 -3.24 10.49 -25.06
CA GLU A 109 -3.97 9.68 -26.06
C GLU A 109 -5.24 9.04 -25.48
N TYR A 110 -5.24 8.77 -24.17
CA TYR A 110 -6.39 8.22 -23.43
C TYR A 110 -7.20 9.30 -22.73
N TRP A 111 -6.54 10.41 -22.37
CA TRP A 111 -7.09 11.55 -21.66
C TRP A 111 -6.57 12.85 -22.25
N PRO A 112 -7.21 13.37 -23.32
CA PRO A 112 -6.72 14.53 -24.07
C PRO A 112 -6.53 15.80 -23.24
N GLU A 113 -7.37 16.02 -22.22
CA GLU A 113 -7.30 17.19 -21.34
C GLU A 113 -6.00 17.20 -20.51
N PHE A 114 -5.35 16.06 -20.34
CA PHE A 114 -4.09 15.95 -19.64
C PHE A 114 -2.90 16.59 -20.38
N ALA A 115 -2.99 16.78 -21.70
CA ALA A 115 -1.91 17.32 -22.54
C ALA A 115 -1.49 18.76 -22.21
N GLN A 116 -2.13 19.43 -21.25
CA GLN A 116 -1.86 20.82 -20.88
C GLN A 116 -0.51 20.96 -20.16
N ASN A 117 0.09 22.16 -20.26
CA ASN A 117 1.26 22.60 -19.47
C ASN A 117 2.46 21.65 -19.57
N GLY A 118 2.79 21.17 -20.79
CA GLY A 118 3.98 20.36 -21.03
C GLY A 118 3.84 18.88 -20.66
N LYS A 119 2.61 18.38 -20.51
CA LYS A 119 2.35 16.97 -20.17
C LYS A 119 2.06 16.08 -21.39
N GLU A 120 2.12 16.61 -22.59
CA GLU A 120 1.79 15.91 -23.84
C GLU A 120 2.59 14.62 -24.05
N ASN A 121 3.81 14.54 -23.52
CA ASN A 121 4.70 13.38 -23.67
C ASN A 121 4.81 12.51 -22.40
N ILE A 122 4.02 12.78 -21.37
CA ILE A 122 4.00 11.94 -20.16
C ILE A 122 3.29 10.63 -20.47
N THR A 123 4.04 9.53 -20.40
CA THR A 123 3.53 8.18 -20.71
C THR A 123 2.90 7.50 -19.50
N LEU A 124 2.19 6.41 -19.75
CA LEU A 124 1.65 5.55 -18.68
C LEU A 124 2.79 4.98 -17.81
N ALA A 125 3.95 4.64 -18.40
CA ALA A 125 5.13 4.22 -17.65
C ALA A 125 5.63 5.31 -16.69
N HIS A 126 5.68 6.56 -17.12
CA HIS A 126 6.06 7.68 -16.24
C HIS A 126 5.10 7.84 -15.05
N MET A 127 3.81 7.66 -15.26
CA MET A 127 2.82 7.73 -14.18
C MET A 127 2.98 6.57 -13.19
N LEU A 128 3.08 5.33 -13.66
CA LEU A 128 3.19 4.14 -12.81
C LEU A 128 4.52 4.10 -12.03
N SER A 129 5.57 4.74 -12.54
CA SER A 129 6.88 4.84 -11.89
C SER A 129 7.11 6.13 -11.09
N HIS A 130 6.08 6.96 -10.91
CA HIS A 130 6.16 8.26 -10.22
C HIS A 130 7.13 9.27 -10.87
N GLN A 131 7.25 9.27 -12.20
CA GLN A 131 8.14 10.14 -12.98
C GLN A 131 7.38 11.22 -13.77
N SER A 132 6.10 11.42 -13.50
CA SER A 132 5.27 12.41 -14.22
C SER A 132 5.59 13.88 -13.88
N GLY A 133 6.39 14.15 -12.87
CA GLY A 133 6.66 15.52 -12.37
C GLY A 133 5.53 16.11 -11.52
N LEU A 134 4.40 15.43 -11.35
CA LEU A 134 3.25 15.91 -10.56
C LEU A 134 3.34 15.46 -9.09
N PHE A 135 4.46 15.75 -8.43
CA PHE A 135 4.70 15.29 -7.05
C PHE A 135 4.26 16.30 -5.98
N ASP A 136 4.08 17.58 -6.34
CA ASP A 136 3.72 18.61 -5.38
C ASP A 136 2.20 18.78 -5.30
N ILE A 137 1.58 17.95 -4.46
CA ILE A 137 0.13 17.95 -4.24
C ILE A 137 -0.41 19.32 -3.78
N ARG A 138 0.42 20.16 -3.11
CA ARG A 138 0.01 21.47 -2.61
C ARG A 138 -0.24 22.49 -3.71
N ASN A 139 0.29 22.26 -4.91
CA ASN A 139 -0.03 23.07 -6.09
C ASN A 139 -1.30 22.60 -6.80
N ILE A 140 -1.83 21.45 -6.42
CA ILE A 140 -3.03 20.85 -7.04
C ILE A 140 -4.24 21.09 -6.15
N ILE A 141 -4.09 20.96 -4.83
CA ILE A 141 -5.17 21.15 -3.84
C ILE A 141 -4.74 22.06 -2.71
N ALA A 142 -5.68 22.82 -2.18
CA ALA A 142 -5.47 23.66 -0.99
C ALA A 142 -5.77 22.89 0.31
N ASP A 143 -6.71 21.94 0.28
CA ASP A 143 -7.14 21.14 1.43
C ASP A 143 -7.37 19.69 1.03
N ALA A 144 -7.12 18.75 1.94
CA ALA A 144 -7.25 17.33 1.69
C ALA A 144 -8.71 16.88 1.41
N THR A 145 -9.70 17.62 1.89
CA THR A 145 -11.12 17.35 1.65
C THR A 145 -11.50 17.51 0.18
N GLU A 146 -10.77 18.34 -0.57
CA GLU A 146 -10.97 18.53 -2.01
C GLU A 146 -10.69 17.26 -2.81
N MET A 147 -9.90 16.33 -2.28
CA MET A 147 -9.63 15.02 -2.89
C MET A 147 -10.88 14.13 -2.98
N ALA A 148 -11.94 14.44 -2.26
CA ALA A 148 -13.21 13.72 -2.32
C ALA A 148 -14.07 14.12 -3.54
N ASP A 149 -13.80 15.27 -4.15
CA ASP A 149 -14.45 15.72 -5.39
C ASP A 149 -13.67 15.22 -6.60
N TRP A 150 -14.03 14.04 -7.08
CA TRP A 150 -13.31 13.38 -8.17
C TRP A 150 -13.32 14.18 -9.49
N PRO A 151 -14.44 14.72 -9.98
CA PRO A 151 -14.44 15.57 -11.17
C PRO A 151 -13.49 16.75 -11.04
N GLN A 152 -13.55 17.50 -9.94
CA GLN A 152 -12.67 18.63 -9.70
C GLN A 152 -11.19 18.22 -9.63
N MET A 153 -10.88 17.04 -9.07
CA MET A 153 -9.51 16.53 -9.04
C MET A 153 -8.97 16.24 -10.44
N LEU A 154 -9.78 15.68 -11.34
CA LEU A 154 -9.38 15.46 -12.73
C LEU A 154 -9.05 16.79 -13.42
N ASP A 155 -9.90 17.80 -13.31
CA ASP A 155 -9.66 19.13 -13.89
C ASP A 155 -8.37 19.75 -13.36
N ARG A 156 -8.13 19.67 -12.06
CA ARG A 156 -6.92 20.23 -11.43
C ARG A 156 -5.65 19.47 -11.83
N ILE A 157 -5.70 18.15 -11.94
CA ILE A 157 -4.56 17.34 -12.42
C ILE A 157 -4.28 17.65 -13.89
N ALA A 158 -5.32 17.80 -14.72
CA ALA A 158 -5.18 18.19 -16.11
C ALA A 158 -4.56 19.58 -16.27
N ALA A 159 -4.91 20.52 -15.39
CA ALA A 159 -4.35 21.88 -15.39
C ALA A 159 -3.00 22.02 -14.66
N ALA A 160 -2.56 21.01 -13.89
CA ALA A 160 -1.31 21.10 -13.14
C ALA A 160 -0.08 21.12 -14.05
N GLU A 161 0.95 21.86 -13.62
CA GLU A 161 2.24 21.96 -14.31
C GLU A 161 3.24 20.97 -13.69
N PRO A 162 3.91 20.12 -14.47
CA PRO A 162 4.94 19.22 -13.98
C PRO A 162 6.22 19.98 -13.62
N ARG A 163 7.03 19.44 -12.71
CA ARG A 163 8.30 20.01 -12.24
C ARG A 163 9.46 19.04 -12.45
#